data_0936110d9a66fd4bdce36cd295cd4342
#
_entry.id   0936110d9a66fd4bdce36cd295cd4342
#
_cell.length_a   1.000
_cell.length_b   1.000
_cell.length_c   1.000
_cell.angle_alpha   90.00
_cell.angle_beta   90.00
_cell.angle_gamma   90.00
#
_symmetry.space_group_name_H-M   'P 1'
#
loop_
_entity.id
_entity.type
_entity.pdbx_description
1 polymer ?
#
loop_
_entity_poly.entity_id
_entity_poly.type
_entity_poly.pdbx_seq_one_letter_code
_entity_poly.pdbx_strand_id
1 'polypeptide(L)'
;LKENHYDDSVRIGMVRANQMMIQENLEKLKKNPDDIQAKMDVGWSYYQSYQFQEAIAFLTKFQPEGDRKFEYYNVLGRCYLGVRDYAHARQCFLVWKNLIEQLPEEDTSAETEKKRVRYPYVNFLIADCYMKTEDYENARRHLDIALSKDHEEIILSYEADCELKFLTGQYTDCLRACEHLLERDPHDYVAYLFKAKACKAMNYIQEAYNACEQAINLYPYLSQPYALEASLFIRAHQYEQAQDTIKRFDAFENESDSIDYYRARLSMLDNKIDPAIRQLVAIVSRSDGKTTDMEHFEDVHMLLALCYRYKGMYDKALEQFEQVKKQNTQYPLIDMYIGSSYAKLGKIEQALEAFGTQLAIQATAQVYNERAIVYSLMGEYKKAVRDYQAALQLEPDNYFAYLRIGMIQELHKSYKAAADAYRKAYEVSETDTEQHKESLQSLARVYQCMNWFSESQQLYIDYKKQYEWNADIAYDYAVLLVRMDAAKDAIAELLPFVDDSACARKLLDIYGDAGFIDLAHETFEYIISKDPENHRVYGAMGDIFRDHAMYADAKPLYERAIALDTNKEANYYSEWLECMIQLKELRS
;
A
#
# COMPACT_ATOMS: atom_id res chain seq x y z
N LEU A 1 -28.01 -10.23 -2.14
CA LEU A 1 -29.28 -9.73 -2.69
C LEU A 1 -29.09 -9.56 -4.18
N LYS A 2 -29.72 -10.45 -4.99
CA LYS A 2 -29.82 -10.23 -6.43
C LYS A 2 -30.56 -8.89 -6.61
N GLU A 3 -29.85 -7.83 -6.94
CA GLU A 3 -30.47 -6.64 -7.48
C GLU A 3 -30.99 -7.00 -8.88
N ASN A 4 -32.18 -7.58 -8.89
CA ASN A 4 -32.94 -7.59 -10.11
C ASN A 4 -33.16 -6.12 -10.48
N HIS A 5 -32.77 -5.73 -11.69
CA HIS A 5 -33.27 -4.52 -12.33
C HIS A 5 -34.80 -4.67 -12.52
N TYR A 6 -35.53 -4.56 -11.42
CA TYR A 6 -36.94 -4.22 -11.51
C TYR A 6 -36.96 -2.77 -11.97
N ASP A 7 -37.66 -2.55 -13.06
CA ASP A 7 -38.01 -1.23 -13.55
C ASP A 7 -38.30 -0.32 -12.34
N ASP A 8 -37.64 0.80 -12.22
CA ASP A 8 -37.80 1.75 -11.12
C ASP A 8 -39.27 2.10 -10.89
N SER A 9 -40.11 2.02 -11.93
CA SER A 9 -41.56 2.18 -11.85
C SER A 9 -42.22 1.09 -10.99
N VAL A 10 -41.77 -0.15 -11.05
CA VAL A 10 -42.29 -1.27 -10.24
C VAL A 10 -41.86 -1.09 -8.78
N ARG A 11 -40.61 -0.74 -8.54
CA ARG A 11 -40.10 -0.46 -7.17
C ARG A 11 -40.84 0.71 -6.52
N ILE A 12 -41.03 1.82 -7.24
CA ILE A 12 -41.80 2.98 -6.77
C ILE A 12 -43.24 2.58 -6.51
N GLY A 13 -43.84 1.76 -7.38
CA GLY A 13 -45.20 1.24 -7.21
C GLY A 13 -45.35 0.41 -5.93
N MET A 14 -44.39 -0.51 -5.67
CA MET A 14 -44.37 -1.32 -4.44
C MET A 14 -44.22 -0.47 -3.16
N VAL A 15 -43.32 0.49 -3.15
CA VAL A 15 -43.12 1.39 -2.01
C VAL A 15 -44.39 2.19 -1.72
N ARG A 16 -45.05 2.72 -2.75
CA ARG A 16 -46.34 3.44 -2.59
C ARG A 16 -47.44 2.51 -2.05
N ALA A 17 -47.57 1.30 -2.57
CA ALA A 17 -48.55 0.34 -2.09
C ALA A 17 -48.32 0.01 -0.61
N ASN A 18 -47.07 -0.26 -0.21
CA ASN A 18 -46.72 -0.51 1.18
C ASN A 18 -46.98 0.70 2.09
N GLN A 19 -46.72 1.93 1.63
CA GLN A 19 -47.05 3.14 2.37
C GLN A 19 -48.58 3.27 2.61
N MET A 20 -49.38 2.94 1.60
CA MET A 20 -50.84 2.91 1.76
C MET A 20 -51.30 1.85 2.77
N MET A 21 -50.71 0.63 2.71
CA MET A 21 -50.96 -0.44 3.68
C MET A 21 -50.58 -0.03 5.11
N ILE A 22 -49.45 0.64 5.29
CA ILE A 22 -49.03 1.16 6.59
C ILE A 22 -50.09 2.13 7.13
N GLN A 23 -50.52 3.11 6.32
CA GLN A 23 -51.52 4.08 6.74
C GLN A 23 -52.86 3.42 7.10
N GLU A 24 -53.34 2.50 6.25
CA GLU A 24 -54.59 1.77 6.48
C GLU A 24 -54.55 0.99 7.80
N ASN A 25 -53.45 0.23 8.03
CA ASN A 25 -53.33 -0.57 9.24
C ASN A 25 -53.10 0.29 10.50
N LEU A 26 -52.40 1.41 10.38
CA LEU A 26 -52.33 2.39 11.49
C LEU A 26 -53.68 2.98 11.84
N GLU A 27 -54.58 3.23 10.88
CA GLU A 27 -55.97 3.65 11.15
C GLU A 27 -56.81 2.54 11.81
N LYS A 28 -56.59 1.25 11.42
CA LYS A 28 -57.20 0.11 12.14
C LYS A 28 -56.73 0.05 13.59
N LEU A 29 -55.43 0.26 13.84
CA LEU A 29 -54.82 0.27 15.17
C LEU A 29 -55.31 1.43 16.05
N LYS A 30 -55.70 2.56 15.47
CA LYS A 30 -56.38 3.64 16.25
C LYS A 30 -57.72 3.20 16.79
N LYS A 31 -58.43 2.32 16.07
CA LYS A 31 -59.73 1.80 16.47
C LYS A 31 -59.60 0.57 17.37
N ASN A 32 -58.64 -0.28 17.10
CA ASN A 32 -58.33 -1.48 17.88
C ASN A 32 -56.83 -1.57 18.12
N PRO A 33 -56.30 -1.02 19.21
CA PRO A 33 -54.88 -1.01 19.52
C PRO A 33 -54.24 -2.39 19.72
N ASP A 34 -55.06 -3.42 19.98
CA ASP A 34 -54.59 -4.78 20.24
C ASP A 34 -54.69 -5.72 19.02
N ASP A 35 -55.03 -5.18 17.86
CA ASP A 35 -55.05 -5.95 16.61
C ASP A 35 -53.62 -6.38 16.20
N ILE A 36 -53.28 -7.61 16.56
CA ILE A 36 -51.97 -8.20 16.30
C ILE A 36 -51.70 -8.34 14.80
N GLN A 37 -52.78 -8.67 14.00
CA GLN A 37 -52.61 -8.79 12.56
C GLN A 37 -52.24 -7.44 11.94
N ALA A 38 -52.96 -6.38 12.29
CA ALA A 38 -52.64 -5.04 11.80
C ALA A 38 -51.24 -4.58 12.23
N LYS A 39 -50.79 -4.93 13.46
CA LYS A 39 -49.41 -4.67 13.92
C LYS A 39 -48.39 -5.41 13.06
N MET A 40 -48.60 -6.68 12.74
CA MET A 40 -47.70 -7.51 11.91
C MET A 40 -47.63 -6.95 10.47
N ASP A 41 -48.80 -6.58 9.90
CA ASP A 41 -48.88 -6.04 8.55
C ASP A 41 -48.12 -4.71 8.43
N VAL A 42 -48.15 -3.85 9.43
CA VAL A 42 -47.36 -2.61 9.50
C VAL A 42 -45.85 -2.94 9.51
N GLY A 43 -45.43 -3.85 10.39
CA GLY A 43 -44.04 -4.26 10.48
C GLY A 43 -43.50 -4.85 9.17
N TRP A 44 -44.31 -5.73 8.55
CA TRP A 44 -44.00 -6.34 7.25
C TRP A 44 -43.90 -5.30 6.12
N SER A 45 -44.83 -4.34 6.08
CA SER A 45 -44.86 -3.27 5.07
C SER A 45 -43.65 -2.33 5.21
N TYR A 46 -43.21 -2.01 6.45
CA TYR A 46 -41.95 -1.28 6.68
C TYR A 46 -40.77 -2.08 6.18
N TYR A 47 -40.67 -3.39 6.47
CA TYR A 47 -39.63 -4.25 5.99
C TYR A 47 -39.57 -4.27 4.45
N GLN A 48 -40.69 -4.49 3.77
CA GLN A 48 -40.78 -4.49 2.31
C GLN A 48 -40.45 -3.14 1.66
N SER A 49 -40.59 -2.05 2.42
CA SER A 49 -40.21 -0.71 1.98
C SER A 49 -38.76 -0.36 2.30
N TYR A 50 -37.95 -1.32 2.78
CA TYR A 50 -36.57 -1.11 3.24
C TYR A 50 -36.41 -0.11 4.39
N GLN A 51 -37.53 0.20 5.11
CA GLN A 51 -37.56 1.05 6.29
C GLN A 51 -37.29 0.20 7.55
N PHE A 52 -36.08 -0.37 7.63
CA PHE A 52 -35.76 -1.36 8.65
C PHE A 52 -35.73 -0.81 10.06
N GLN A 53 -35.29 0.44 10.25
CA GLN A 53 -35.22 1.06 11.56
C GLN A 53 -36.64 1.35 12.09
N GLU A 54 -37.54 1.83 11.24
CA GLU A 54 -38.92 2.05 11.55
C GLU A 54 -39.66 0.74 11.88
N ALA A 55 -39.38 -0.30 11.10
CA ALA A 55 -39.89 -1.63 11.37
C ALA A 55 -39.45 -2.16 12.74
N ILE A 56 -38.19 -2.05 13.10
CA ILE A 56 -37.64 -2.43 14.41
C ILE A 56 -38.31 -1.62 15.51
N ALA A 57 -38.30 -0.29 15.37
CA ALA A 57 -38.90 0.63 16.37
C ALA A 57 -40.40 0.38 16.59
N PHE A 58 -41.09 -0.11 15.56
CA PHE A 58 -42.50 -0.46 15.65
C PHE A 58 -42.73 -1.85 16.26
N LEU A 59 -42.06 -2.87 15.74
CA LEU A 59 -42.22 -4.27 16.14
C LEU A 59 -41.80 -4.52 17.60
N THR A 60 -40.74 -3.87 18.08
CA THR A 60 -40.25 -4.05 19.46
C THR A 60 -41.22 -3.53 20.55
N LYS A 61 -42.28 -2.80 20.18
CA LYS A 61 -43.30 -2.29 21.15
C LYS A 61 -44.31 -3.33 21.58
N PHE A 62 -44.36 -4.50 20.95
CA PHE A 62 -45.30 -5.55 21.31
C PHE A 62 -44.66 -6.93 21.11
N GLN A 63 -45.20 -7.95 21.76
CA GLN A 63 -44.81 -9.36 21.53
C GLN A 63 -46.07 -10.15 21.21
N PRO A 64 -46.15 -10.82 20.06
CA PRO A 64 -47.28 -11.68 19.72
C PRO A 64 -47.23 -12.98 20.51
N GLU A 65 -48.42 -13.58 20.64
CA GLU A 65 -48.58 -14.91 21.24
C GLU A 65 -48.89 -15.96 20.17
N GLY A 66 -48.75 -17.24 20.55
CA GLY A 66 -49.08 -18.36 19.69
C GLY A 66 -48.31 -18.39 18.38
N ASP A 67 -48.97 -18.79 17.31
CA ASP A 67 -48.40 -18.99 15.97
C ASP A 67 -47.82 -17.74 15.33
N ARG A 68 -48.27 -16.54 15.74
CA ARG A 68 -47.77 -15.28 15.24
C ARG A 68 -46.29 -15.01 15.59
N LYS A 69 -45.73 -15.71 16.57
CA LYS A 69 -44.32 -15.64 16.95
C LYS A 69 -43.40 -16.03 15.79
N PHE A 70 -43.79 -17.02 14.99
CA PHE A 70 -42.96 -17.47 13.84
C PHE A 70 -42.72 -16.36 12.83
N GLU A 71 -43.79 -15.69 12.41
CA GLU A 71 -43.69 -14.57 11.46
C GLU A 71 -42.98 -13.37 12.08
N TYR A 72 -43.28 -13.06 13.33
CA TYR A 72 -42.70 -11.94 14.07
C TYR A 72 -41.17 -12.04 14.13
N TYR A 73 -40.62 -13.15 14.60
CA TYR A 73 -39.17 -13.31 14.71
C TYR A 73 -38.49 -13.41 13.35
N ASN A 74 -39.15 -13.92 12.33
CA ASN A 74 -38.66 -13.87 10.96
C ASN A 74 -38.50 -12.42 10.47
N VAL A 75 -39.57 -11.62 10.56
CA VAL A 75 -39.54 -10.24 10.07
C VAL A 75 -38.58 -9.39 10.88
N LEU A 76 -38.65 -9.45 12.21
CA LEU A 76 -37.78 -8.69 13.09
C LEU A 76 -36.30 -9.03 12.89
N GLY A 77 -35.97 -10.33 12.77
CA GLY A 77 -34.62 -10.78 12.49
C GLY A 77 -34.09 -10.25 11.16
N ARG A 78 -34.91 -10.27 10.10
CA ARG A 78 -34.55 -9.70 8.79
C ARG A 78 -34.38 -8.19 8.82
N CYS A 79 -35.18 -7.46 9.62
CA CYS A 79 -35.01 -6.03 9.82
C CYS A 79 -33.65 -5.73 10.48
N TYR A 80 -33.26 -6.50 11.50
CA TYR A 80 -31.95 -6.37 12.12
C TYR A 80 -30.79 -6.71 11.13
N LEU A 81 -30.97 -7.71 10.24
CA LEU A 81 -30.02 -7.94 9.15
C LEU A 81 -29.89 -6.71 8.23
N GLY A 82 -31.04 -6.10 7.89
CA GLY A 82 -31.05 -4.90 7.03
C GLY A 82 -30.31 -3.71 7.61
N VAL A 83 -30.26 -3.57 8.94
CA VAL A 83 -29.45 -2.54 9.63
C VAL A 83 -28.06 -3.05 10.06
N ARG A 84 -27.67 -4.25 9.65
CA ARG A 84 -26.39 -4.94 9.99
C ARG A 84 -26.19 -5.15 11.50
N ASP A 85 -27.26 -5.25 12.27
CA ASP A 85 -27.22 -5.67 13.67
C ASP A 85 -27.33 -7.19 13.76
N TYR A 86 -26.23 -7.86 13.45
CA TYR A 86 -26.17 -9.31 13.37
C TYR A 86 -26.40 -10.02 14.71
N ALA A 87 -26.10 -9.32 15.82
CA ALA A 87 -26.28 -9.88 17.16
C ALA A 87 -27.78 -10.05 17.49
N HIS A 88 -28.58 -8.99 17.28
CA HIS A 88 -30.04 -9.07 17.51
C HIS A 88 -30.73 -9.91 16.43
N ALA A 89 -30.29 -9.84 15.16
CA ALA A 89 -30.79 -10.72 14.10
C ALA A 89 -30.67 -12.19 14.51
N ARG A 90 -29.47 -12.60 14.93
CA ARG A 90 -29.18 -13.96 15.41
C ARG A 90 -30.08 -14.37 16.57
N GLN A 91 -30.29 -13.50 17.57
CA GLN A 91 -31.19 -13.79 18.68
C GLN A 91 -32.61 -14.08 18.19
N CYS A 92 -33.14 -13.27 17.27
CA CYS A 92 -34.46 -13.49 16.68
C CYS A 92 -34.54 -14.84 15.96
N PHE A 93 -33.54 -15.17 15.14
CA PHE A 93 -33.52 -16.45 14.41
C PHE A 93 -33.33 -17.66 15.32
N LEU A 94 -32.56 -17.56 16.40
CA LEU A 94 -32.47 -18.61 17.41
C LEU A 94 -33.81 -18.85 18.11
N VAL A 95 -34.56 -17.80 18.43
CA VAL A 95 -35.92 -17.97 18.95
C VAL A 95 -36.83 -18.62 17.91
N TRP A 96 -36.77 -18.19 16.65
CA TRP A 96 -37.55 -18.80 15.57
C TRP A 96 -37.19 -20.27 15.38
N LYS A 97 -35.91 -20.64 15.38
CA LYS A 97 -35.42 -22.01 15.35
C LYS A 97 -36.04 -22.85 16.50
N ASN A 98 -35.93 -22.33 17.74
CA ASN A 98 -36.46 -23.03 18.91
C ASN A 98 -37.99 -23.24 18.84
N LEU A 99 -38.73 -22.29 18.29
CA LEU A 99 -40.18 -22.46 18.06
C LEU A 99 -40.48 -23.60 17.08
N ILE A 100 -39.66 -23.79 16.04
CA ILE A 100 -39.81 -24.93 15.11
C ILE A 100 -39.48 -26.25 15.82
N GLU A 101 -38.44 -26.28 16.64
CA GLU A 101 -38.02 -27.49 17.38
C GLU A 101 -39.05 -27.93 18.44
N GLN A 102 -39.85 -26.99 18.95
CA GLN A 102 -40.90 -27.25 19.92
C GLN A 102 -42.23 -27.71 19.28
N LEU A 103 -42.33 -27.76 17.95
CA LEU A 103 -43.54 -28.28 17.29
C LEU A 103 -43.76 -29.76 17.61
N PRO A 104 -44.98 -30.19 17.98
CA PRO A 104 -45.29 -31.59 18.31
C PRO A 104 -44.97 -32.51 17.14
N GLU A 105 -44.19 -33.56 17.37
CA GLU A 105 -43.81 -34.53 16.31
C GLU A 105 -45.01 -35.19 15.68
N GLU A 106 -46.07 -35.40 16.45
CA GLU A 106 -47.31 -36.06 16.02
C GLU A 106 -48.21 -35.16 15.15
N ASP A 107 -47.98 -33.86 15.13
CA ASP A 107 -48.76 -32.92 14.31
C ASP A 107 -48.24 -32.86 12.88
N THR A 108 -48.89 -33.60 12.00
CA THR A 108 -48.61 -33.65 10.55
C THR A 108 -49.52 -32.72 9.74
N SER A 109 -50.13 -31.74 10.37
CA SER A 109 -50.95 -30.73 9.65
C SER A 109 -50.10 -29.98 8.61
N ALA A 110 -50.72 -29.61 7.49
CA ALA A 110 -50.07 -28.85 6.43
C ALA A 110 -49.45 -27.52 6.93
N GLU A 111 -50.05 -26.94 7.96
CA GLU A 111 -49.57 -25.70 8.60
C GLU A 111 -48.28 -25.95 9.39
N THR A 112 -48.22 -27.01 10.15
CA THR A 112 -47.02 -27.42 10.91
C THR A 112 -45.89 -27.85 10.00
N GLU A 113 -46.17 -28.60 8.92
CA GLU A 113 -45.16 -28.97 7.93
C GLU A 113 -44.57 -27.74 7.21
N LYS A 114 -45.35 -26.73 6.85
CA LYS A 114 -44.83 -25.48 6.32
C LYS A 114 -43.85 -24.79 7.27
N LYS A 115 -44.04 -24.89 8.59
CA LYS A 115 -43.11 -24.35 9.59
C LYS A 115 -41.83 -25.19 9.65
N ARG A 116 -41.94 -26.55 9.62
CA ARG A 116 -40.79 -27.47 9.66
C ARG A 116 -39.88 -27.35 8.43
N VAL A 117 -40.46 -27.19 7.26
CA VAL A 117 -39.69 -26.97 6.00
C VAL A 117 -38.77 -25.74 6.07
N ARG A 118 -39.07 -24.78 6.94
CA ARG A 118 -38.23 -23.60 7.14
C ARG A 118 -37.00 -23.80 8.05
N TYR A 119 -36.89 -24.97 8.71
CA TYR A 119 -35.82 -25.24 9.66
C TYR A 119 -34.40 -25.16 9.06
N PRO A 120 -34.11 -25.73 7.88
CA PRO A 120 -32.81 -25.54 7.23
C PRO A 120 -32.52 -24.09 6.91
N TYR A 121 -33.51 -23.37 6.38
CA TYR A 121 -33.36 -21.96 6.03
C TYR A 121 -33.09 -21.05 7.25
N VAL A 122 -33.72 -21.30 8.37
CA VAL A 122 -33.44 -20.55 9.62
C VAL A 122 -32.01 -20.83 10.09
N ASN A 123 -31.52 -22.07 9.97
CA ASN A 123 -30.13 -22.38 10.29
C ASN A 123 -29.14 -21.68 9.34
N PHE A 124 -29.47 -21.55 8.05
CA PHE A 124 -28.69 -20.74 7.12
C PHE A 124 -28.62 -19.26 7.58
N LEU A 125 -29.74 -18.64 7.97
CA LEU A 125 -29.75 -17.25 8.44
C LEU A 125 -28.93 -17.06 9.72
N ILE A 126 -28.96 -18.04 10.63
CA ILE A 126 -28.13 -18.05 11.84
C ILE A 126 -26.65 -18.18 11.46
N ALA A 127 -26.30 -19.05 10.53
CA ALA A 127 -24.93 -19.23 10.04
C ALA A 127 -24.41 -17.95 9.40
N ASP A 128 -25.21 -17.28 8.58
CA ASP A 128 -24.85 -15.98 7.98
C ASP A 128 -24.56 -14.92 9.06
N CYS A 129 -25.40 -14.82 10.09
CA CYS A 129 -25.13 -13.91 11.21
C CYS A 129 -23.82 -14.23 11.94
N TYR A 130 -23.51 -15.51 12.14
CA TYR A 130 -22.24 -15.94 12.75
C TYR A 130 -21.04 -15.63 11.85
N MET A 131 -21.15 -15.85 10.53
CA MET A 131 -20.09 -15.47 9.57
C MET A 131 -19.79 -13.96 9.63
N LYS A 132 -20.84 -13.12 9.65
CA LYS A 132 -20.69 -11.65 9.71
C LYS A 132 -20.17 -11.14 11.07
N THR A 133 -20.17 -11.98 12.10
CA THR A 133 -19.54 -11.71 13.42
C THR A 133 -18.27 -12.52 13.66
N GLU A 134 -17.72 -13.12 12.61
CA GLU A 134 -16.45 -13.89 12.60
C GLU A 134 -16.43 -15.11 13.52
N ASP A 135 -17.60 -15.59 13.95
CA ASP A 135 -17.73 -16.83 14.72
C ASP A 135 -17.90 -18.03 13.76
N TYR A 136 -16.83 -18.38 13.10
CA TYR A 136 -16.86 -19.39 12.03
C TYR A 136 -17.16 -20.81 12.51
N GLU A 137 -16.88 -21.13 13.77
CA GLU A 137 -17.19 -22.44 14.35
C GLU A 137 -18.71 -22.66 14.48
N ASN A 138 -19.40 -21.67 15.05
CA ASN A 138 -20.85 -21.72 15.15
C ASN A 138 -21.53 -21.56 13.78
N ALA A 139 -20.96 -20.75 12.88
CA ALA A 139 -21.42 -20.66 11.50
C ALA A 139 -21.40 -22.03 10.82
N ARG A 140 -20.31 -22.80 10.94
CA ARG A 140 -20.17 -24.16 10.38
C ARG A 140 -21.24 -25.11 10.91
N ARG A 141 -21.44 -25.14 12.24
CA ARG A 141 -22.45 -26.01 12.86
C ARG A 141 -23.85 -25.79 12.30
N HIS A 142 -24.26 -24.54 12.16
CA HIS A 142 -25.57 -24.18 11.63
C HIS A 142 -25.69 -24.42 10.12
N LEU A 143 -24.63 -24.17 9.38
CA LEU A 143 -24.59 -24.38 7.94
C LEU A 143 -24.66 -25.87 7.59
N ASP A 144 -24.00 -26.74 8.35
CA ASP A 144 -24.10 -28.22 8.18
C ASP A 144 -25.53 -28.72 8.36
N ILE A 145 -26.30 -28.14 9.29
CA ILE A 145 -27.72 -28.41 9.45
C ILE A 145 -28.52 -27.94 8.22
N ALA A 146 -28.21 -26.73 7.72
CA ALA A 146 -28.88 -26.19 6.54
C ALA A 146 -28.63 -27.05 5.30
N LEU A 147 -27.41 -27.55 5.13
CA LEU A 147 -27.01 -28.40 3.99
C LEU A 147 -27.47 -29.86 4.11
N SER A 148 -27.88 -30.34 5.31
CA SER A 148 -28.25 -31.72 5.56
C SER A 148 -29.59 -32.14 4.97
N LYS A 149 -30.42 -31.20 4.53
CA LYS A 149 -31.77 -31.40 4.00
C LYS A 149 -31.99 -30.57 2.76
N ASP A 150 -32.70 -31.10 1.80
CA ASP A 150 -33.17 -30.32 0.65
C ASP A 150 -34.26 -29.33 1.07
N HIS A 151 -34.13 -28.07 0.61
CA HIS A 151 -35.11 -26.99 0.81
C HIS A 151 -35.05 -26.00 -0.35
N GLU A 152 -36.02 -25.11 -0.44
CA GLU A 152 -36.16 -24.16 -1.57
C GLU A 152 -34.94 -23.19 -1.69
N GLU A 153 -34.35 -22.80 -0.55
CA GLU A 153 -33.20 -21.88 -0.50
C GLU A 153 -31.86 -22.62 -0.34
N ILE A 154 -31.77 -23.87 -0.73
CA ILE A 154 -30.53 -24.69 -0.57
C ILE A 154 -29.33 -24.05 -1.34
N ILE A 155 -29.58 -23.37 -2.45
CA ILE A 155 -28.55 -22.64 -3.21
C ILE A 155 -27.86 -21.62 -2.31
N LEU A 156 -28.61 -20.83 -1.53
CA LEU A 156 -28.05 -19.85 -0.58
C LEU A 156 -27.15 -20.51 0.46
N SER A 157 -27.48 -21.74 0.88
CA SER A 157 -26.65 -22.51 1.82
C SER A 157 -25.33 -22.98 1.17
N TYR A 158 -25.34 -23.34 -0.11
CA TYR A 158 -24.11 -23.65 -0.87
C TYR A 158 -23.26 -22.41 -1.14
N GLU A 159 -23.89 -21.26 -1.47
CA GLU A 159 -23.19 -19.99 -1.59
C GLU A 159 -22.47 -19.64 -0.27
N ALA A 160 -23.18 -19.77 0.86
CA ALA A 160 -22.63 -19.55 2.19
C ALA A 160 -21.50 -20.55 2.56
N ASP A 161 -21.56 -21.80 2.08
CA ASP A 161 -20.49 -22.77 2.27
C ASP A 161 -19.21 -22.37 1.52
N CYS A 162 -19.36 -21.88 0.29
CA CYS A 162 -18.24 -21.31 -0.46
C CYS A 162 -17.60 -20.11 0.28
N GLU A 163 -18.43 -19.18 0.77
CA GLU A 163 -17.99 -18.01 1.53
C GLU A 163 -17.28 -18.43 2.82
N LEU A 164 -17.87 -19.32 3.63
CA LEU A 164 -17.31 -19.77 4.90
C LEU A 164 -15.96 -20.48 4.73
N LYS A 165 -15.83 -21.35 3.74
CA LYS A 165 -14.56 -22.02 3.43
C LYS A 165 -13.49 -21.04 2.97
N PHE A 166 -13.88 -20.02 2.20
CA PHE A 166 -12.97 -18.96 1.82
C PHE A 166 -12.51 -18.15 3.05
N LEU A 167 -13.42 -17.68 3.90
CA LEU A 167 -13.13 -16.88 5.10
C LEU A 167 -12.26 -17.64 6.12
N THR A 168 -12.38 -18.98 6.17
CA THR A 168 -11.56 -19.84 7.05
C THR A 168 -10.23 -20.27 6.43
N GLY A 169 -9.88 -19.75 5.24
CA GLY A 169 -8.62 -20.08 4.56
C GLY A 169 -8.57 -21.47 3.93
N GLN A 170 -9.70 -22.19 3.89
CA GLN A 170 -9.81 -23.53 3.31
C GLN A 170 -10.02 -23.45 1.80
N TYR A 171 -9.08 -22.84 1.08
CA TYR A 171 -9.24 -22.47 -0.33
C TYR A 171 -9.49 -23.67 -1.25
N THR A 172 -8.82 -24.79 -1.03
CA THR A 172 -9.03 -26.03 -1.81
C THR A 172 -10.46 -26.56 -1.64
N ASP A 173 -10.97 -26.54 -0.41
CA ASP A 173 -12.34 -26.99 -0.13
C ASP A 173 -13.38 -25.97 -0.62
N CYS A 174 -13.03 -24.68 -0.62
CA CYS A 174 -13.83 -23.63 -1.26
C CYS A 174 -13.98 -23.90 -2.77
N LEU A 175 -12.89 -24.25 -3.48
CA LEU A 175 -12.96 -24.59 -4.90
C LEU A 175 -13.89 -25.77 -5.18
N ARG A 176 -13.80 -26.86 -4.37
CA ARG A 176 -14.71 -28.01 -4.48
C ARG A 176 -16.17 -27.61 -4.22
N ALA A 177 -16.41 -26.74 -3.22
CA ALA A 177 -17.75 -26.24 -2.94
C ALA A 177 -18.31 -25.41 -4.10
N CYS A 178 -17.49 -24.55 -4.70
CA CYS A 178 -17.87 -23.78 -5.89
C CYS A 178 -18.19 -24.70 -7.08
N GLU A 179 -17.39 -25.73 -7.33
CA GLU A 179 -17.65 -26.71 -8.39
C GLU A 179 -18.97 -27.46 -8.16
N HIS A 180 -19.21 -27.89 -6.93
CA HIS A 180 -20.47 -28.58 -6.58
C HIS A 180 -21.69 -27.63 -6.71
N LEU A 181 -21.54 -26.36 -6.39
CA LEU A 181 -22.59 -25.36 -6.61
C LEU A 181 -22.85 -25.15 -8.11
N LEU A 182 -21.79 -25.06 -8.93
CA LEU A 182 -21.88 -24.88 -10.38
C LEU A 182 -22.44 -26.10 -11.11
N GLU A 183 -22.32 -27.31 -10.56
CA GLU A 183 -23.02 -28.51 -11.08
C GLU A 183 -24.55 -28.39 -10.92
N ARG A 184 -25.02 -27.66 -9.90
CA ARG A 184 -26.45 -27.44 -9.62
C ARG A 184 -26.99 -26.20 -10.32
N ASP A 185 -26.25 -25.12 -10.31
CA ASP A 185 -26.54 -23.87 -11.01
C ASP A 185 -25.32 -23.38 -11.79
N PRO A 186 -25.16 -23.72 -13.07
CA PRO A 186 -24.04 -23.29 -13.90
C PRO A 186 -23.96 -21.77 -14.10
N HIS A 187 -25.00 -21.02 -13.73
CA HIS A 187 -25.06 -19.58 -13.87
C HIS A 187 -24.93 -18.87 -12.51
N ASP A 188 -24.50 -19.57 -11.48
CA ASP A 188 -24.31 -18.98 -10.17
C ASP A 188 -23.10 -18.04 -10.15
N TYR A 189 -23.39 -16.76 -9.99
CA TYR A 189 -22.39 -15.70 -9.92
C TYR A 189 -21.49 -15.81 -8.68
N VAL A 190 -22.08 -16.18 -7.51
CA VAL A 190 -21.36 -16.22 -6.23
C VAL A 190 -20.30 -17.33 -6.27
N ALA A 191 -20.63 -18.46 -6.89
CA ALA A 191 -19.69 -19.55 -7.10
C ALA A 191 -18.47 -19.12 -7.92
N TYR A 192 -18.67 -18.42 -9.05
CA TYR A 192 -17.55 -17.91 -9.85
C TYR A 192 -16.74 -16.86 -9.09
N LEU A 193 -17.39 -15.98 -8.33
CA LEU A 193 -16.71 -14.96 -7.54
C LEU A 193 -15.80 -15.58 -6.47
N PHE A 194 -16.30 -16.55 -5.68
CA PHE A 194 -15.49 -17.22 -4.68
C PHE A 194 -14.44 -18.16 -5.29
N LYS A 195 -14.72 -18.77 -6.43
CA LYS A 195 -13.72 -19.51 -7.21
C LYS A 195 -12.55 -18.60 -7.60
N ALA A 196 -12.84 -17.40 -8.13
CA ALA A 196 -11.82 -16.42 -8.48
C ALA A 196 -11.01 -15.95 -7.26
N LYS A 197 -11.69 -15.65 -6.13
CA LYS A 197 -11.03 -15.26 -4.89
C LYS A 197 -10.12 -16.36 -4.34
N ALA A 198 -10.58 -17.60 -4.30
CA ALA A 198 -9.81 -18.74 -3.82
C ALA A 198 -8.60 -19.03 -4.73
N CYS A 199 -8.78 -19.02 -6.06
CA CYS A 199 -7.68 -19.15 -7.02
C CYS A 199 -6.64 -18.04 -6.85
N LYS A 200 -7.06 -16.78 -6.65
CA LYS A 200 -6.16 -15.67 -6.37
C LYS A 200 -5.35 -15.89 -5.10
N ALA A 201 -6.00 -16.38 -4.02
CA ALA A 201 -5.34 -16.66 -2.74
C ALA A 201 -4.31 -17.79 -2.87
N MET A 202 -4.57 -18.80 -3.71
CA MET A 202 -3.68 -19.91 -4.01
C MET A 202 -2.64 -19.59 -5.10
N ASN A 203 -2.64 -18.37 -5.61
CA ASN A 203 -1.78 -17.91 -6.71
C ASN A 203 -2.03 -18.63 -8.07
N TYR A 204 -3.22 -19.17 -8.28
CA TYR A 204 -3.68 -19.71 -9.57
C TYR A 204 -4.27 -18.59 -10.42
N ILE A 205 -3.38 -17.75 -10.96
CA ILE A 205 -3.76 -16.46 -11.57
C ILE A 205 -4.64 -16.64 -12.80
N GLN A 206 -4.33 -17.61 -13.67
CA GLN A 206 -5.09 -17.85 -14.90
C GLN A 206 -6.51 -18.35 -14.60
N GLU A 207 -6.65 -19.26 -13.64
CA GLU A 207 -7.95 -19.79 -13.20
C GLU A 207 -8.79 -18.70 -12.52
N ALA A 208 -8.15 -17.83 -11.72
CA ALA A 208 -8.81 -16.69 -11.12
C ALA A 208 -9.37 -15.74 -12.20
N TYR A 209 -8.56 -15.46 -13.21
CA TYR A 209 -8.94 -14.62 -14.34
C TYR A 209 -10.13 -15.21 -15.11
N ASN A 210 -10.05 -16.50 -15.46
CA ASN A 210 -11.12 -17.19 -16.16
C ASN A 210 -12.45 -17.17 -15.37
N ALA A 211 -12.38 -17.32 -14.05
CA ALA A 211 -13.56 -17.26 -13.19
C ALA A 211 -14.15 -15.82 -13.10
N CYS A 212 -13.31 -14.78 -13.08
CA CYS A 212 -13.78 -13.40 -13.16
C CYS A 212 -14.52 -13.13 -14.48
N GLU A 213 -13.96 -13.56 -15.61
CA GLU A 213 -14.59 -13.39 -16.94
C GLU A 213 -15.95 -14.13 -17.01
N GLN A 214 -16.07 -15.34 -16.43
CA GLN A 214 -17.37 -16.03 -16.36
C GLN A 214 -18.38 -15.23 -15.54
N ALA A 215 -17.99 -14.69 -14.39
CA ALA A 215 -18.86 -13.88 -13.56
C ALA A 215 -19.29 -12.58 -14.29
N ILE A 216 -18.37 -11.91 -15.00
CA ILE A 216 -18.63 -10.72 -15.81
C ILE A 216 -19.61 -11.02 -16.94
N ASN A 217 -19.42 -12.13 -17.64
CA ASN A 217 -20.31 -12.52 -18.75
C ASN A 217 -21.74 -12.80 -18.27
N LEU A 218 -21.90 -13.34 -17.07
CA LEU A 218 -23.22 -13.63 -16.49
C LEU A 218 -23.92 -12.37 -16.01
N TYR A 219 -23.18 -11.48 -15.31
CA TYR A 219 -23.72 -10.27 -14.68
C TYR A 219 -22.79 -9.07 -14.91
N PRO A 220 -22.76 -8.51 -16.13
CA PRO A 220 -21.76 -7.52 -16.53
C PRO A 220 -21.88 -6.15 -15.82
N TYR A 221 -22.97 -5.92 -15.09
CA TYR A 221 -23.19 -4.68 -14.34
C TYR A 221 -22.72 -4.75 -12.87
N LEU A 222 -22.19 -5.89 -12.41
CA LEU A 222 -21.69 -6.04 -11.05
C LEU A 222 -20.20 -5.67 -10.98
N SER A 223 -19.85 -4.81 -10.03
CA SER A 223 -18.48 -4.26 -9.89
C SER A 223 -17.44 -5.26 -9.38
N GLN A 224 -17.84 -6.18 -8.49
CA GLN A 224 -16.91 -7.05 -7.77
C GLN A 224 -15.99 -7.91 -8.66
N PRO A 225 -16.46 -8.56 -9.75
CA PRO A 225 -15.56 -9.32 -10.61
C PRO A 225 -14.55 -8.43 -11.35
N TYR A 226 -14.96 -7.24 -11.80
CA TYR A 226 -14.05 -6.28 -12.43
C TYR A 226 -13.00 -5.76 -11.44
N ALA A 227 -13.40 -5.45 -10.22
CA ALA A 227 -12.48 -5.05 -9.16
C ALA A 227 -11.45 -6.16 -8.86
N LEU A 228 -11.90 -7.40 -8.79
CA LEU A 228 -11.04 -8.56 -8.58
C LEU A 228 -10.08 -8.75 -9.76
N GLU A 229 -10.58 -8.69 -11.00
CA GLU A 229 -9.79 -8.79 -12.22
C GLU A 229 -8.74 -7.66 -12.32
N ALA A 230 -9.14 -6.41 -12.07
CA ALA A 230 -8.21 -5.28 -12.03
C ALA A 230 -7.12 -5.48 -10.97
N SER A 231 -7.48 -6.06 -9.81
CA SER A 231 -6.50 -6.38 -8.76
C SER A 231 -5.47 -7.43 -9.19
N LEU A 232 -5.89 -8.41 -10.01
CA LEU A 232 -5.00 -9.44 -10.57
C LEU A 232 -4.01 -8.83 -11.56
N PHE A 233 -4.48 -7.98 -12.47
CA PHE A 233 -3.63 -7.28 -13.43
C PHE A 233 -2.63 -6.34 -12.75
N ILE A 234 -3.07 -5.59 -11.72
CA ILE A 234 -2.16 -4.72 -10.95
C ILE A 234 -1.07 -5.55 -10.27
N ARG A 235 -1.41 -6.72 -9.70
CA ARG A 235 -0.45 -7.63 -9.07
C ARG A 235 0.54 -8.22 -10.08
N ALA A 236 0.10 -8.42 -11.33
CA ALA A 236 0.95 -8.90 -12.42
C ALA A 236 1.72 -7.77 -13.14
N HIS A 237 1.67 -6.52 -12.64
CA HIS A 237 2.24 -5.33 -13.28
C HIS A 237 1.69 -5.02 -14.68
N GLN A 238 0.51 -5.52 -15.00
CA GLN A 238 -0.19 -5.33 -16.29
C GLN A 238 -1.18 -4.17 -16.18
N TYR A 239 -0.67 -2.95 -16.05
CA TYR A 239 -1.49 -1.77 -15.72
C TYR A 239 -2.44 -1.34 -16.83
N GLU A 240 -2.08 -1.56 -18.09
CA GLU A 240 -2.97 -1.26 -19.24
C GLU A 240 -4.22 -2.14 -19.21
N GLN A 241 -4.05 -3.45 -18.99
CA GLN A 241 -5.18 -4.38 -18.88
C GLN A 241 -6.08 -4.04 -17.67
N ALA A 242 -5.48 -3.65 -16.55
CA ALA A 242 -6.26 -3.19 -15.39
C ALA A 242 -7.09 -1.95 -15.72
N GLN A 243 -6.55 -1.00 -16.50
CA GLN A 243 -7.29 0.18 -16.96
C GLN A 243 -8.42 -0.21 -17.91
N ASP A 244 -8.20 -1.16 -18.82
CA ASP A 244 -9.22 -1.61 -19.77
C ASP A 244 -10.35 -2.36 -19.06
N THR A 245 -10.05 -3.17 -18.04
CA THR A 245 -11.05 -3.79 -17.17
C THR A 245 -11.96 -2.73 -16.51
N ILE A 246 -11.37 -1.66 -15.97
CA ILE A 246 -12.14 -0.57 -15.35
C ILE A 246 -13.01 0.15 -16.40
N LYS A 247 -12.48 0.43 -17.61
CA LYS A 247 -13.25 1.05 -18.69
C LYS A 247 -14.44 0.18 -19.16
N ARG A 248 -14.28 -1.15 -19.16
CA ARG A 248 -15.39 -2.07 -19.47
C ARG A 248 -16.54 -1.92 -18.47
N PHE A 249 -16.25 -1.73 -17.19
CA PHE A 249 -17.28 -1.47 -16.18
C PHE A 249 -17.91 -0.07 -16.34
N ASP A 250 -17.09 0.95 -16.66
CA ASP A 250 -17.57 2.33 -16.84
C ASP A 250 -18.65 2.46 -17.93
N ALA A 251 -18.70 1.52 -18.89
CA ALA A 251 -19.73 1.49 -19.92
C ALA A 251 -21.16 1.28 -19.37
N PHE A 252 -21.31 0.84 -18.12
CA PHE A 252 -22.61 0.64 -17.47
C PHE A 252 -23.08 1.85 -16.66
N GLU A 253 -22.26 2.93 -16.57
CA GLU A 253 -22.55 4.17 -15.83
C GLU A 253 -22.92 3.94 -14.35
N ASN A 254 -22.48 2.84 -13.76
CA ASN A 254 -22.69 2.49 -12.36
C ASN A 254 -21.59 3.07 -11.47
N GLU A 255 -21.96 3.59 -10.31
CA GLU A 255 -20.97 3.98 -9.29
C GLU A 255 -20.52 2.77 -8.49
N SER A 256 -19.22 2.68 -8.22
CA SER A 256 -18.63 1.62 -7.40
C SER A 256 -17.38 2.13 -6.69
N ASP A 257 -17.37 2.02 -5.37
CA ASP A 257 -16.21 2.41 -4.56
C ASP A 257 -15.01 1.50 -4.84
N SER A 258 -15.24 0.20 -5.06
CA SER A 258 -14.17 -0.75 -5.36
C SER A 258 -13.50 -0.48 -6.69
N ILE A 259 -14.25 -0.11 -7.73
CA ILE A 259 -13.69 0.29 -9.02
C ILE A 259 -12.93 1.62 -8.90
N ASP A 260 -13.51 2.61 -8.24
CA ASP A 260 -12.87 3.91 -8.01
C ASP A 260 -11.59 3.78 -7.17
N TYR A 261 -11.56 2.86 -6.21
CA TYR A 261 -10.36 2.53 -5.45
C TYR A 261 -9.23 2.00 -6.36
N TYR A 262 -9.52 1.04 -7.26
CA TYR A 262 -8.49 0.53 -8.17
C TYR A 262 -8.06 1.57 -9.20
N ARG A 263 -8.96 2.47 -9.62
CA ARG A 263 -8.62 3.63 -10.46
C ARG A 263 -7.65 4.58 -9.74
N ALA A 264 -7.90 4.87 -8.48
CA ALA A 264 -7.00 5.67 -7.66
C ALA A 264 -5.64 4.99 -7.46
N ARG A 265 -5.64 3.68 -7.24
CA ARG A 265 -4.42 2.88 -7.10
C ARG A 265 -3.58 2.90 -8.38
N LEU A 266 -4.18 2.78 -9.54
CA LEU A 266 -3.50 2.93 -10.84
C LEU A 266 -2.95 4.34 -11.04
N SER A 267 -3.71 5.37 -10.66
CA SER A 267 -3.24 6.76 -10.70
C SER A 267 -1.99 6.95 -9.82
N MET A 268 -1.96 6.34 -8.64
CA MET A 268 -0.78 6.38 -7.76
C MET A 268 0.43 5.68 -8.37
N LEU A 269 0.24 4.50 -8.97
CA LEU A 269 1.30 3.74 -9.65
C LEU A 269 1.85 4.49 -10.87
N ASP A 270 1.02 5.28 -11.54
CA ASP A 270 1.40 6.17 -12.65
C ASP A 270 1.97 7.52 -12.15
N ASN A 271 2.33 7.60 -10.88
CA ASN A 271 2.85 8.81 -10.21
C ASN A 271 1.91 10.03 -10.27
N LYS A 272 0.63 9.83 -10.55
CA LYS A 272 -0.42 10.86 -10.58
C LYS A 272 -1.09 10.99 -9.21
N ILE A 273 -0.34 11.50 -8.22
CA ILE A 273 -0.78 11.49 -6.81
C ILE A 273 -2.00 12.39 -6.55
N ASP A 274 -2.06 13.59 -7.17
CA ASP A 274 -3.21 14.50 -6.97
C ASP A 274 -4.53 13.95 -7.53
N PRO A 275 -4.59 13.34 -8.73
CA PRO A 275 -5.74 12.57 -9.17
C PRO A 275 -6.14 11.46 -8.20
N ALA A 276 -5.19 10.66 -7.72
CA ALA A 276 -5.46 9.58 -6.76
C ALA A 276 -6.10 10.13 -5.46
N ILE A 277 -5.56 11.20 -4.89
CA ILE A 277 -6.13 11.85 -3.70
C ILE A 277 -7.57 12.31 -3.96
N ARG A 278 -7.85 12.98 -5.10
CA ARG A 278 -9.22 13.44 -5.41
C ARG A 278 -10.21 12.28 -5.51
N GLN A 279 -9.81 11.19 -6.16
CA GLN A 279 -10.63 9.98 -6.28
C GLN A 279 -10.93 9.36 -4.92
N LEU A 280 -9.90 9.17 -4.08
CA LEU A 280 -10.06 8.58 -2.75
C LEU A 280 -10.88 9.47 -1.79
N VAL A 281 -10.68 10.78 -1.84
CA VAL A 281 -11.51 11.74 -1.06
C VAL A 281 -12.97 11.69 -1.51
N ALA A 282 -13.23 11.52 -2.82
CA ALA A 282 -14.60 11.35 -3.32
C ALA A 282 -15.26 10.08 -2.77
N ILE A 283 -14.53 8.94 -2.72
CA ILE A 283 -15.03 7.70 -2.10
C ILE A 283 -15.38 7.94 -0.62
N VAL A 284 -14.43 8.51 0.16
CA VAL A 284 -14.65 8.78 1.60
C VAL A 284 -15.81 9.75 1.84
N SER A 285 -16.07 10.68 0.91
CA SER A 285 -17.18 11.64 1.04
C SER A 285 -18.54 11.03 0.68
N ARG A 286 -18.58 10.04 -0.21
CA ARG A 286 -19.79 9.40 -0.73
C ARG A 286 -20.23 8.24 0.14
N SER A 287 -19.29 7.48 0.66
CA SER A 287 -19.51 6.21 1.34
C SER A 287 -18.86 6.18 2.71
N ASP A 288 -19.40 5.33 3.56
CA ASP A 288 -18.79 4.89 4.81
C ASP A 288 -18.60 3.36 4.77
N GLY A 289 -17.99 2.77 5.78
CA GLY A 289 -17.81 1.31 5.86
C GLY A 289 -19.12 0.49 5.88
N LYS A 290 -20.30 1.15 5.90
CA LYS A 290 -21.61 0.48 5.89
C LYS A 290 -22.28 0.53 4.52
N THR A 291 -22.05 1.59 3.75
CA THR A 291 -22.73 1.85 2.47
C THR A 291 -21.89 1.45 1.25
N THR A 292 -20.62 1.17 1.45
CA THR A 292 -19.67 0.80 0.37
C THR A 292 -19.88 -0.62 -0.17
N ASP A 293 -19.51 -0.82 -1.42
CA ASP A 293 -19.38 -2.15 -2.05
C ASP A 293 -18.00 -2.81 -1.80
N MET A 294 -17.11 -2.15 -1.05
CA MET A 294 -15.81 -2.69 -0.66
C MET A 294 -15.92 -3.62 0.55
N GLU A 295 -15.19 -4.72 0.52
CA GLU A 295 -15.05 -5.63 1.68
C GLU A 295 -14.21 -5.00 2.80
N HIS A 296 -13.17 -4.24 2.41
CA HIS A 296 -12.20 -3.61 3.30
C HIS A 296 -12.13 -2.11 3.01
N PHE A 297 -13.05 -1.34 3.60
CA PHE A 297 -13.11 0.10 3.38
C PHE A 297 -11.92 0.84 4.02
N GLU A 298 -11.30 0.26 5.04
CA GLU A 298 -10.06 0.74 5.62
C GLU A 298 -8.92 0.88 4.60
N ASP A 299 -8.92 0.09 3.51
CA ASP A 299 -7.92 0.20 2.44
C ASP A 299 -7.99 1.54 1.69
N VAL A 300 -9.17 2.16 1.62
CA VAL A 300 -9.33 3.50 1.03
C VAL A 300 -8.59 4.53 1.87
N HIS A 301 -8.76 4.49 3.19
CA HIS A 301 -8.06 5.37 4.12
C HIS A 301 -6.55 5.10 4.11
N MET A 302 -6.15 3.82 4.03
CA MET A 302 -4.74 3.44 3.94
C MET A 302 -4.07 4.00 2.68
N LEU A 303 -4.69 3.83 1.51
CA LEU A 303 -4.15 4.34 0.25
C LEU A 303 -4.11 5.88 0.23
N LEU A 304 -5.15 6.54 0.77
CA LEU A 304 -5.19 8.00 0.91
C LEU A 304 -4.08 8.52 1.83
N ALA A 305 -3.84 7.84 2.95
CA ALA A 305 -2.76 8.16 3.86
C ALA A 305 -1.37 8.03 3.19
N LEU A 306 -1.16 6.98 2.41
CA LEU A 306 0.07 6.78 1.64
C LEU A 306 0.27 7.90 0.59
N CYS A 307 -0.80 8.31 -0.10
CA CYS A 307 -0.74 9.44 -1.02
C CYS A 307 -0.37 10.76 -0.30
N TYR A 308 -0.95 11.02 0.87
CA TYR A 308 -0.59 12.20 1.67
C TYR A 308 0.87 12.13 2.17
N ARG A 309 1.35 10.96 2.61
CA ARG A 309 2.77 10.78 2.97
C ARG A 309 3.70 11.08 1.80
N TYR A 310 3.38 10.56 0.62
CA TYR A 310 4.17 10.82 -0.59
C TYR A 310 4.30 12.32 -0.88
N LYS A 311 3.25 13.09 -0.62
CA LYS A 311 3.25 14.56 -0.74
C LYS A 311 3.85 15.30 0.47
N GLY A 312 4.33 14.61 1.48
CA GLY A 312 4.85 15.23 2.71
C GLY A 312 3.78 15.80 3.64
N MET A 313 2.49 15.50 3.41
CA MET A 313 1.36 15.99 4.20
C MET A 313 1.10 15.05 5.38
N TYR A 314 2.08 14.91 6.28
CA TYR A 314 2.10 13.88 7.32
C TYR A 314 0.97 14.01 8.35
N ASP A 315 0.52 15.23 8.68
CA ASP A 315 -0.62 15.42 9.59
C ASP A 315 -1.90 14.81 9.00
N LYS A 316 -2.18 15.07 7.70
CA LYS A 316 -3.33 14.46 7.02
C LYS A 316 -3.19 12.94 6.87
N ALA A 317 -1.98 12.46 6.67
CA ALA A 317 -1.73 11.02 6.63
C ALA A 317 -2.07 10.37 7.97
N LEU A 318 -1.67 10.98 9.09
CA LEU A 318 -1.99 10.50 10.44
C LEU A 318 -3.50 10.43 10.68
N GLU A 319 -4.26 11.46 10.27
CA GLU A 319 -5.72 11.45 10.38
C GLU A 319 -6.34 10.22 9.66
N GLN A 320 -5.82 9.90 8.47
CA GLN A 320 -6.30 8.73 7.72
C GLN A 320 -5.85 7.41 8.35
N PHE A 321 -4.61 7.30 8.84
CA PHE A 321 -4.16 6.10 9.55
C PHE A 321 -4.95 5.83 10.84
N GLU A 322 -5.41 6.88 11.53
CA GLU A 322 -6.31 6.74 12.68
C GLU A 322 -7.67 6.16 12.26
N GLN A 323 -8.19 6.53 11.08
CA GLN A 323 -9.42 5.92 10.56
C GLN A 323 -9.20 4.43 10.21
N VAL A 324 -8.06 4.07 9.59
CA VAL A 324 -7.69 2.66 9.38
C VAL A 324 -7.70 1.90 10.69
N LYS A 325 -6.99 2.39 11.71
CA LYS A 325 -6.89 1.74 13.01
C LYS A 325 -8.22 1.63 13.76
N LYS A 326 -9.12 2.61 13.56
CA LYS A 326 -10.47 2.59 14.13
C LYS A 326 -11.35 1.52 13.50
N GLN A 327 -11.22 1.29 12.19
CA GLN A 327 -12.00 0.30 11.45
C GLN A 327 -11.41 -1.10 11.59
N ASN A 328 -10.08 -1.20 11.58
CA ASN A 328 -9.34 -2.46 11.74
C ASN A 328 -8.14 -2.26 12.66
N THR A 329 -8.29 -2.64 13.93
CA THR A 329 -7.24 -2.48 14.94
C THR A 329 -6.01 -3.34 14.70
N GLN A 330 -6.13 -4.37 13.86
CA GLN A 330 -5.06 -5.32 13.51
C GLN A 330 -4.56 -5.13 12.08
N TYR A 331 -4.83 -3.97 11.47
CA TYR A 331 -4.34 -3.70 10.12
C TYR A 331 -2.80 -3.83 10.07
N PRO A 332 -2.26 -4.61 9.11
CA PRO A 332 -0.84 -4.93 9.10
C PRO A 332 0.05 -3.68 9.08
N LEU A 333 1.02 -3.62 9.96
CA LEU A 333 2.05 -2.58 10.03
C LEU A 333 1.51 -1.15 10.24
N ILE A 334 0.27 -0.97 10.66
CA ILE A 334 -0.35 0.37 10.77
C ILE A 334 0.43 1.27 11.72
N ASP A 335 0.85 0.76 12.89
CA ASP A 335 1.62 1.55 13.86
C ASP A 335 3.03 1.90 13.36
N MET A 336 3.60 1.12 12.43
CA MET A 336 4.84 1.48 11.74
C MET A 336 4.64 2.71 10.85
N TYR A 337 3.58 2.76 10.05
CA TYR A 337 3.29 3.92 9.20
C TYR A 337 2.98 5.17 10.01
N ILE A 338 2.26 5.03 11.13
CA ILE A 338 2.01 6.09 12.10
C ILE A 338 3.34 6.59 12.69
N GLY A 339 4.18 5.69 13.18
CA GLY A 339 5.49 6.02 13.75
C GLY A 339 6.40 6.75 12.77
N SER A 340 6.49 6.25 11.52
CA SER A 340 7.27 6.87 10.46
C SER A 340 6.75 8.28 10.12
N SER A 341 5.43 8.50 10.15
CA SER A 341 4.82 9.82 9.92
C SER A 341 5.12 10.79 11.07
N TYR A 342 5.04 10.35 12.33
CA TYR A 342 5.46 11.14 13.49
C TYR A 342 6.94 11.51 13.44
N ALA A 343 7.81 10.58 13.02
CA ALA A 343 9.24 10.85 12.87
C ALA A 343 9.51 11.97 11.85
N LYS A 344 8.79 11.97 10.73
CA LYS A 344 8.88 13.04 9.71
C LYS A 344 8.38 14.40 10.19
N LEU A 345 7.45 14.42 11.14
CA LEU A 345 6.98 15.64 11.82
C LEU A 345 7.88 16.09 12.98
N GLY A 346 8.96 15.36 13.27
CA GLY A 346 9.82 15.63 14.42
C GLY A 346 9.24 15.25 15.77
N LYS A 347 8.09 14.55 15.80
CA LYS A 347 7.41 14.07 17.02
C LYS A 347 8.02 12.73 17.47
N ILE A 348 9.28 12.79 17.93
CA ILE A 348 10.13 11.61 18.12
C ILE A 348 9.59 10.63 19.18
N GLU A 349 9.09 11.14 20.30
CA GLU A 349 8.55 10.30 21.38
C GLU A 349 7.36 9.48 20.90
N GLN A 350 6.41 10.11 20.19
CA GLN A 350 5.25 9.46 19.61
C GLN A 350 5.65 8.44 18.53
N ALA A 351 6.68 8.74 17.75
CA ALA A 351 7.21 7.80 16.77
C ALA A 351 7.76 6.53 17.43
N LEU A 352 8.57 6.68 18.48
CA LEU A 352 9.15 5.54 19.20
C LEU A 352 8.09 4.70 19.93
N GLU A 353 7.05 5.33 20.47
CA GLU A 353 5.91 4.65 21.07
C GLU A 353 5.17 3.80 20.03
N ALA A 354 4.85 4.37 18.87
CA ALA A 354 4.17 3.66 17.79
C ALA A 354 4.99 2.48 17.26
N PHE A 355 6.30 2.65 17.04
CA PHE A 355 7.18 1.52 16.67
C PHE A 355 7.25 0.46 17.77
N GLY A 356 7.26 0.86 19.05
CA GLY A 356 7.22 -0.06 20.18
C GLY A 356 5.94 -0.90 20.20
N THR A 357 4.79 -0.28 19.94
CA THR A 357 3.49 -0.96 19.81
C THR A 357 3.52 -1.97 18.67
N GLN A 358 4.00 -1.56 17.49
CA GLN A 358 4.09 -2.46 16.34
C GLN A 358 4.99 -3.67 16.59
N LEU A 359 6.14 -3.46 17.23
CA LEU A 359 7.07 -4.53 17.55
C LEU A 359 6.51 -5.51 18.60
N ALA A 360 5.62 -5.05 19.47
CA ALA A 360 4.93 -5.91 20.44
C ALA A 360 3.86 -6.80 19.76
N ILE A 361 3.24 -6.30 18.69
CA ILE A 361 2.25 -7.05 17.88
C ILE A 361 2.97 -7.99 16.91
N GLN A 362 3.85 -7.43 16.08
CA GLN A 362 4.60 -8.15 15.07
C GLN A 362 5.96 -7.50 14.83
N ALA A 363 7.03 -8.20 15.16
CA ALA A 363 8.38 -7.77 14.89
C ALA A 363 8.76 -8.12 13.43
N THR A 364 9.10 -7.10 12.64
CA THR A 364 9.61 -7.25 11.27
C THR A 364 10.91 -6.47 11.10
N ALA A 365 11.75 -6.85 10.15
CA ALA A 365 12.98 -6.15 9.85
C ALA A 365 12.73 -4.70 9.46
N GLN A 366 11.63 -4.44 8.74
CA GLN A 366 11.24 -3.10 8.33
C GLN A 366 10.96 -2.17 9.53
N VAL A 367 10.23 -2.64 10.56
CA VAL A 367 9.93 -1.84 11.77
C VAL A 367 11.20 -1.54 12.55
N TYR A 368 12.10 -2.51 12.69
CA TYR A 368 13.40 -2.28 13.32
C TYR A 368 14.22 -1.24 12.54
N ASN A 369 14.27 -1.33 11.21
CA ASN A 369 14.98 -0.36 10.38
C ASN A 369 14.42 1.06 10.55
N GLU A 370 13.09 1.23 10.50
CA GLU A 370 12.46 2.54 10.70
C GLU A 370 12.76 3.13 12.08
N ARG A 371 12.68 2.33 13.15
CA ARG A 371 13.04 2.78 14.51
C ARG A 371 14.52 3.11 14.64
N ALA A 372 15.39 2.32 14.02
CA ALA A 372 16.83 2.56 14.00
C ALA A 372 17.20 3.89 13.30
N ILE A 373 16.48 4.27 12.23
CA ILE A 373 16.64 5.57 11.58
C ILE A 373 16.36 6.69 12.60
N VAL A 374 15.28 6.58 13.38
CA VAL A 374 14.93 7.58 14.39
C VAL A 374 16.01 7.67 15.47
N TYR A 375 16.50 6.53 15.98
CA TYR A 375 17.62 6.53 16.93
C TYR A 375 18.90 7.15 16.34
N SER A 376 19.16 6.92 15.04
CA SER A 376 20.31 7.53 14.35
C SER A 376 20.18 9.05 14.28
N LEU A 377 18.99 9.57 13.98
CA LEU A 377 18.71 11.01 13.94
C LEU A 377 18.84 11.67 15.33
N MET A 378 18.56 10.93 16.40
CA MET A 378 18.78 11.37 17.78
C MET A 378 20.25 11.29 18.25
N GLY A 379 21.15 10.73 17.44
CA GLY A 379 22.53 10.44 17.85
C GLY A 379 22.66 9.22 18.77
N GLU A 380 21.59 8.47 19.00
CA GLU A 380 21.56 7.26 19.84
C GLU A 380 22.09 6.03 19.07
N TYR A 381 23.29 6.16 18.52
CA TYR A 381 23.86 5.19 17.57
C TYR A 381 23.94 3.76 18.09
N LYS A 382 24.16 3.58 19.41
CA LYS A 382 24.18 2.23 20.01
C LYS A 382 22.83 1.54 19.94
N LYS A 383 21.72 2.30 20.11
CA LYS A 383 20.36 1.77 19.97
C LYS A 383 20.05 1.49 18.50
N ALA A 384 20.44 2.41 17.61
CA ALA A 384 20.26 2.22 16.17
C ALA A 384 20.94 0.95 15.67
N VAL A 385 22.22 0.72 16.04
CA VAL A 385 22.94 -0.51 15.65
C VAL A 385 22.28 -1.77 16.20
N ARG A 386 21.75 -1.75 17.43
CA ARG A 386 21.00 -2.90 17.99
C ARG A 386 19.75 -3.22 17.16
N ASP A 387 19.00 -2.21 16.76
CA ASP A 387 17.80 -2.41 15.96
C ASP A 387 18.15 -2.89 14.54
N TYR A 388 19.17 -2.33 13.90
CA TYR A 388 19.65 -2.87 12.61
C TYR A 388 20.13 -4.33 12.74
N GLN A 389 20.82 -4.69 13.83
CA GLN A 389 21.20 -6.08 14.10
C GLN A 389 19.98 -6.98 14.32
N ALA A 390 18.93 -6.49 14.99
CA ALA A 390 17.67 -7.22 15.12
C ALA A 390 16.98 -7.42 13.75
N ALA A 391 17.00 -6.42 12.88
CA ALA A 391 16.53 -6.54 11.51
C ALA A 391 17.29 -7.64 10.75
N LEU A 392 18.62 -7.69 10.88
CA LEU A 392 19.46 -8.71 10.25
C LEU A 392 19.27 -10.14 10.81
N GLN A 393 18.76 -10.28 12.04
CA GLN A 393 18.38 -11.60 12.57
C GLN A 393 17.11 -12.14 11.90
N LEU A 394 16.22 -11.25 11.44
CA LEU A 394 14.99 -11.61 10.72
C LEU A 394 15.23 -11.75 9.22
N GLU A 395 16.03 -10.87 8.65
CA GLU A 395 16.38 -10.81 7.23
C GLU A 395 17.92 -10.71 7.09
N PRO A 396 18.64 -11.85 7.01
CA PRO A 396 20.10 -11.85 6.94
C PRO A 396 20.70 -11.20 5.68
N ASP A 397 19.91 -11.02 4.64
CA ASP A 397 20.24 -10.38 3.37
C ASP A 397 19.78 -8.91 3.29
N ASN A 398 19.38 -8.32 4.42
CA ASN A 398 18.93 -6.93 4.48
C ASN A 398 20.08 -5.95 4.22
N TYR A 399 20.28 -5.61 2.94
CA TYR A 399 21.27 -4.66 2.45
C TYR A 399 21.25 -3.34 3.24
N PHE A 400 20.06 -2.77 3.46
CA PHE A 400 19.89 -1.47 4.09
C PHE A 400 20.46 -1.45 5.51
N ALA A 401 20.22 -2.49 6.30
CA ALA A 401 20.73 -2.58 7.66
C ALA A 401 22.26 -2.65 7.70
N TYR A 402 22.88 -3.44 6.82
CA TYR A 402 24.35 -3.49 6.71
C TYR A 402 24.95 -2.15 6.31
N LEU A 403 24.38 -1.48 5.31
CA LEU A 403 24.85 -0.18 4.87
C LEU A 403 24.79 0.85 6.01
N ARG A 404 23.68 0.91 6.74
CA ARG A 404 23.48 1.84 7.85
C ARG A 404 24.41 1.55 9.04
N ILE A 405 24.66 0.29 9.37
CA ILE A 405 25.67 -0.10 10.36
C ILE A 405 27.05 0.40 9.91
N GLY A 406 27.42 0.16 8.65
CA GLY A 406 28.69 0.64 8.08
C GLY A 406 28.85 2.15 8.24
N MET A 407 27.84 2.93 7.88
CA MET A 407 27.85 4.40 8.02
C MET A 407 28.04 4.86 9.46
N ILE A 408 27.35 4.23 10.42
CA ILE A 408 27.50 4.55 11.84
C ILE A 408 28.90 4.22 12.33
N GLN A 409 29.47 3.08 11.93
CA GLN A 409 30.83 2.67 12.32
C GLN A 409 31.88 3.59 11.69
N GLU A 410 31.68 4.02 10.44
CA GLU A 410 32.55 4.98 9.76
C GLU A 410 32.53 6.35 10.47
N LEU A 411 31.35 6.84 10.86
CA LEU A 411 31.20 8.09 11.63
C LEU A 411 31.99 8.05 12.93
N HIS A 412 32.06 6.88 13.57
CA HIS A 412 32.83 6.64 14.78
C HIS A 412 34.31 6.26 14.51
N LYS A 413 34.78 6.37 13.28
CA LYS A 413 36.14 6.01 12.84
C LYS A 413 36.53 4.55 13.12
N SER A 414 35.52 3.69 13.31
CA SER A 414 35.70 2.24 13.47
C SER A 414 35.81 1.58 12.08
N TYR A 415 36.80 1.98 11.32
CA TYR A 415 36.90 1.65 9.88
C TYR A 415 36.90 0.16 9.58
N LYS A 416 37.49 -0.68 10.45
CA LYS A 416 37.46 -2.14 10.25
C LYS A 416 36.03 -2.69 10.33
N ALA A 417 35.28 -2.27 11.36
CA ALA A 417 33.88 -2.70 11.50
C ALA A 417 33.00 -2.12 10.39
N ALA A 418 33.27 -0.89 9.94
CA ALA A 418 32.60 -0.30 8.78
C ALA A 418 32.85 -1.11 7.52
N ALA A 419 34.12 -1.48 7.26
CA ALA A 419 34.49 -2.29 6.10
C ALA A 419 33.81 -3.67 6.11
N ASP A 420 33.73 -4.32 7.27
CA ASP A 420 33.05 -5.61 7.41
C ASP A 420 31.54 -5.49 7.12
N ALA A 421 30.90 -4.40 7.57
CA ALA A 421 29.49 -4.15 7.30
C ALA A 421 29.24 -3.80 5.82
N TYR A 422 30.06 -2.91 5.22
CA TYR A 422 29.93 -2.57 3.80
C TYR A 422 30.22 -3.73 2.87
N ARG A 423 31.17 -4.61 3.25
CA ARG A 423 31.43 -5.85 2.49
C ARG A 423 30.20 -6.75 2.49
N LYS A 424 29.51 -6.89 3.63
CA LYS A 424 28.25 -7.63 3.69
C LYS A 424 27.16 -6.97 2.85
N ALA A 425 27.03 -5.64 2.89
CA ALA A 425 26.10 -4.91 2.03
C ALA A 425 26.39 -5.19 0.54
N TYR A 426 27.68 -5.18 0.14
CA TYR A 426 28.11 -5.49 -1.22
C TYR A 426 27.81 -6.94 -1.63
N GLU A 427 28.04 -7.91 -0.73
CA GLU A 427 27.78 -9.33 -0.99
C GLU A 427 26.29 -9.67 -1.17
N VAL A 428 25.39 -8.97 -0.46
CA VAL A 428 23.94 -9.23 -0.48
C VAL A 428 23.17 -8.37 -1.49
N SER A 429 23.78 -7.30 -2.00
CA SER A 429 23.13 -6.45 -3.01
C SER A 429 23.12 -7.14 -4.37
N GLU A 430 22.01 -6.97 -5.12
CA GLU A 430 21.93 -7.46 -6.49
C GLU A 430 22.95 -6.75 -7.38
N THR A 431 23.58 -7.51 -8.24
CA THR A 431 24.56 -7.02 -9.19
C THR A 431 23.93 -6.02 -10.16
N ASP A 432 24.72 -5.00 -10.55
CA ASP A 432 24.31 -3.92 -11.47
C ASP A 432 23.16 -3.00 -10.95
N THR A 433 22.96 -2.97 -9.63
CA THR A 433 22.01 -2.05 -8.99
C THR A 433 22.72 -0.84 -8.38
N GLU A 434 21.99 0.26 -8.15
CA GLU A 434 22.51 1.41 -7.40
C GLU A 434 22.97 1.01 -5.98
N GLN A 435 22.32 0.04 -5.37
CA GLN A 435 22.69 -0.51 -4.06
C GLN A 435 24.08 -1.16 -4.11
N HIS A 436 24.38 -1.89 -5.17
CA HIS A 436 25.68 -2.54 -5.37
C HIS A 436 26.79 -1.50 -5.56
N LYS A 437 26.54 -0.46 -6.36
CA LYS A 437 27.46 0.67 -6.55
C LYS A 437 27.71 1.43 -5.25
N GLU A 438 26.65 1.78 -4.50
CA GLU A 438 26.78 2.48 -3.21
C GLU A 438 27.62 1.69 -2.20
N SER A 439 27.42 0.37 -2.16
CA SER A 439 28.20 -0.53 -1.30
C SER A 439 29.67 -0.57 -1.72
N LEU A 440 29.94 -0.68 -3.02
CA LEU A 440 31.29 -0.65 -3.59
C LEU A 440 32.01 0.65 -3.19
N GLN A 441 31.40 1.81 -3.48
CA GLN A 441 31.98 3.11 -3.21
C GLN A 441 32.27 3.31 -1.72
N SER A 442 31.31 2.90 -0.85
CA SER A 442 31.48 2.99 0.60
C SER A 442 32.61 2.09 1.11
N LEU A 443 32.69 0.85 0.62
CA LEU A 443 33.73 -0.10 0.97
C LEU A 443 35.11 0.39 0.50
N ALA A 444 35.19 0.83 -0.75
CA ALA A 444 36.43 1.35 -1.34
C ALA A 444 36.94 2.59 -0.58
N ARG A 445 36.03 3.51 -0.21
CA ARG A 445 36.36 4.70 0.60
C ARG A 445 36.91 4.32 1.97
N VAL A 446 36.29 3.37 2.66
CA VAL A 446 36.76 2.91 3.98
C VAL A 446 38.11 2.22 3.87
N TYR A 447 38.36 1.41 2.84
CA TYR A 447 39.68 0.85 2.59
C TYR A 447 40.73 1.94 2.36
N GLN A 448 40.42 3.01 1.65
CA GLN A 448 41.30 4.15 1.51
C GLN A 448 41.57 4.86 2.85
N CYS A 449 40.57 4.94 3.76
CA CYS A 449 40.77 5.49 5.11
C CYS A 449 41.72 4.62 5.97
N MET A 450 41.78 3.31 5.68
CA MET A 450 42.69 2.37 6.34
C MET A 450 44.06 2.24 5.61
N ASN A 451 44.27 3.01 4.52
CA ASN A 451 45.42 2.90 3.61
C ASN A 451 45.56 1.52 2.92
N TRP A 452 44.42 0.80 2.79
CA TRP A 452 44.36 -0.47 2.05
C TRP A 452 44.04 -0.18 0.57
N PHE A 453 45.01 0.49 -0.08
CA PHE A 453 44.81 0.96 -1.44
C PHE A 453 44.71 -0.16 -2.45
N SER A 454 45.49 -1.25 -2.26
CA SER A 454 45.47 -2.40 -3.16
C SER A 454 44.11 -3.12 -3.13
N GLU A 455 43.53 -3.28 -1.94
CA GLU A 455 42.21 -3.89 -1.78
C GLU A 455 41.12 -3.00 -2.36
N SER A 456 41.20 -1.68 -2.16
CA SER A 456 40.33 -0.72 -2.79
C SER A 456 40.42 -0.75 -4.31
N GLN A 457 41.64 -0.80 -4.87
CA GLN A 457 41.88 -0.90 -6.30
C GLN A 457 41.30 -2.18 -6.89
N GLN A 458 41.47 -3.31 -6.20
CA GLN A 458 40.95 -4.59 -6.67
C GLN A 458 39.42 -4.58 -6.84
N LEU A 459 38.71 -3.90 -5.94
CA LEU A 459 37.26 -3.74 -6.07
C LEU A 459 36.85 -3.06 -7.38
N TYR A 460 37.54 -1.97 -7.75
CA TYR A 460 37.24 -1.26 -9.01
C TYR A 460 37.62 -2.10 -10.24
N ILE A 461 38.75 -2.82 -10.17
CA ILE A 461 39.17 -3.73 -11.27
C ILE A 461 38.14 -4.85 -11.47
N ASP A 462 37.65 -5.44 -10.40
CA ASP A 462 36.66 -6.53 -10.47
C ASP A 462 35.31 -6.02 -10.93
N TYR A 463 34.91 -4.82 -10.50
CA TYR A 463 33.70 -4.15 -10.98
C TYR A 463 33.78 -3.89 -12.50
N LYS A 464 34.92 -3.33 -12.99
CA LYS A 464 35.13 -3.02 -14.41
C LYS A 464 35.06 -4.25 -15.33
N LYS A 465 35.37 -5.44 -14.81
CA LYS A 465 35.28 -6.69 -15.57
C LYS A 465 33.86 -7.21 -15.74
N GLN A 466 32.96 -6.86 -14.82
CA GLN A 466 31.66 -7.48 -14.70
C GLN A 466 30.51 -6.53 -15.07
N TYR A 467 30.70 -5.21 -14.95
CA TYR A 467 29.66 -4.20 -15.05
C TYR A 467 30.04 -3.06 -15.97
N GLU A 468 29.05 -2.26 -16.34
CA GLU A 468 29.23 -1.06 -17.12
C GLU A 468 30.08 -0.03 -16.37
N TRP A 469 31.14 0.45 -17.04
CA TRP A 469 32.05 1.45 -16.51
C TRP A 469 31.52 2.84 -16.83
N ASN A 470 31.10 3.58 -15.83
CA ASN A 470 30.53 4.91 -15.99
C ASN A 470 31.39 6.02 -15.35
N ALA A 471 30.99 7.29 -15.56
CA ALA A 471 31.72 8.45 -15.11
C ALA A 471 31.90 8.48 -13.58
N ASP A 472 30.86 8.15 -12.80
CA ASP A 472 30.92 8.23 -11.33
C ASP A 472 31.95 7.26 -10.75
N ILE A 473 31.95 6.01 -11.22
CA ILE A 473 32.90 4.99 -10.77
C ILE A 473 34.31 5.30 -11.28
N ALA A 474 34.43 5.77 -12.53
CA ALA A 474 35.71 6.22 -13.08
C ALA A 474 36.33 7.36 -12.28
N TYR A 475 35.50 8.33 -11.86
CA TYR A 475 35.92 9.43 -11.00
C TYR A 475 36.46 8.93 -9.64
N ASP A 476 35.71 8.08 -8.95
CA ASP A 476 36.11 7.54 -7.65
C ASP A 476 37.39 6.72 -7.75
N TYR A 477 37.52 5.92 -8.83
CA TYR A 477 38.72 5.15 -9.06
C TYR A 477 39.93 6.03 -9.39
N ALA A 478 39.73 7.09 -10.17
CA ALA A 478 40.80 8.05 -10.45
C ALA A 478 41.27 8.78 -9.18
N VAL A 479 40.37 9.12 -8.27
CA VAL A 479 40.74 9.70 -6.96
C VAL A 479 41.62 8.73 -6.16
N LEU A 480 41.32 7.42 -6.18
CA LEU A 480 42.18 6.41 -5.56
C LEU A 480 43.55 6.35 -6.24
N LEU A 481 43.60 6.31 -7.58
CA LEU A 481 44.85 6.23 -8.34
C LEU A 481 45.78 7.43 -8.08
N VAL A 482 45.21 8.64 -7.98
CA VAL A 482 45.98 9.84 -7.57
C VAL A 482 46.58 9.66 -6.16
N ARG A 483 45.86 9.10 -5.22
CA ARG A 483 46.39 8.79 -3.87
C ARG A 483 47.48 7.73 -3.86
N MET A 484 47.50 6.87 -4.88
CA MET A 484 48.54 5.84 -5.11
C MET A 484 49.74 6.35 -5.92
N ASP A 485 49.82 7.65 -6.22
CA ASP A 485 50.83 8.28 -7.08
C ASP A 485 50.83 7.74 -8.53
N ALA A 486 49.65 7.30 -8.98
CA ALA A 486 49.42 6.73 -10.31
C ALA A 486 48.65 7.69 -11.23
N ALA A 487 49.09 8.94 -11.32
CA ALA A 487 48.40 10.00 -12.05
C ALA A 487 48.15 9.66 -13.54
N LYS A 488 49.06 8.98 -14.20
CA LYS A 488 48.90 8.54 -15.60
C LYS A 488 47.74 7.58 -15.79
N ASP A 489 47.55 6.66 -14.85
CA ASP A 489 46.45 5.70 -14.88
C ASP A 489 45.13 6.38 -14.57
N ALA A 490 45.12 7.34 -13.64
CA ALA A 490 43.98 8.17 -13.34
C ALA A 490 43.48 8.98 -14.56
N ILE A 491 44.43 9.58 -15.30
CA ILE A 491 44.15 10.26 -16.57
C ILE A 491 43.50 9.32 -17.58
N ALA A 492 44.08 8.12 -17.76
CA ALA A 492 43.56 7.13 -18.70
C ALA A 492 42.12 6.68 -18.36
N GLU A 493 41.77 6.62 -17.08
CA GLU A 493 40.40 6.28 -16.63
C GLU A 493 39.39 7.39 -16.84
N LEU A 494 39.80 8.65 -16.70
CA LEU A 494 38.90 9.83 -16.82
C LEU A 494 38.72 10.33 -18.25
N LEU A 495 39.72 10.15 -19.10
CA LEU A 495 39.72 10.70 -20.45
C LEU A 495 38.51 10.30 -21.31
N PRO A 496 37.99 9.06 -21.25
CA PRO A 496 36.77 8.67 -21.97
C PRO A 496 35.50 9.41 -21.50
N PHE A 497 35.54 10.02 -20.31
CA PHE A 497 34.42 10.70 -19.67
C PHE A 497 34.62 12.21 -19.56
N VAL A 498 35.42 12.79 -20.43
CA VAL A 498 35.72 14.24 -20.43
C VAL A 498 34.47 15.12 -20.65
N ASP A 499 33.40 14.56 -21.21
CA ASP A 499 32.10 15.24 -21.34
C ASP A 499 31.34 15.34 -19.99
N ASP A 500 31.69 14.51 -19.00
CA ASP A 500 31.19 14.64 -17.63
C ASP A 500 31.93 15.74 -16.88
N SER A 501 31.18 16.68 -16.27
CA SER A 501 31.76 17.87 -15.65
C SER A 501 32.66 17.57 -14.43
N ALA A 502 32.39 16.51 -13.68
CA ALA A 502 33.18 16.10 -12.53
C ALA A 502 34.50 15.44 -12.99
N CYS A 503 34.42 14.55 -13.98
CA CYS A 503 35.58 13.90 -14.58
C CYS A 503 36.50 14.91 -15.27
N ALA A 504 35.94 15.82 -16.06
CA ALA A 504 36.70 16.87 -16.75
C ALA A 504 37.41 17.78 -15.77
N ARG A 505 36.74 18.19 -14.70
CA ARG A 505 37.36 19.02 -13.65
C ARG A 505 38.48 18.26 -12.93
N LYS A 506 38.27 16.98 -12.64
CA LYS A 506 39.29 16.15 -11.99
C LYS A 506 40.52 15.93 -12.89
N LEU A 507 40.31 15.79 -14.21
CA LEU A 507 41.41 15.78 -15.20
C LEU A 507 42.21 17.10 -15.13
N LEU A 508 41.50 18.22 -15.09
CA LEU A 508 42.13 19.54 -14.99
C LEU A 508 43.05 19.64 -13.75
N ASP A 509 42.52 19.21 -12.58
CA ASP A 509 43.30 19.21 -11.33
C ASP A 509 44.53 18.30 -11.43
N ILE A 510 44.38 17.07 -11.98
CA ILE A 510 45.49 16.10 -12.11
C ILE A 510 46.57 16.63 -13.07
N TYR A 511 46.17 17.24 -14.18
CA TYR A 511 47.12 17.82 -15.13
C TYR A 511 47.87 19.02 -14.50
N GLY A 512 47.17 19.84 -13.72
CA GLY A 512 47.78 20.94 -12.98
C GLY A 512 48.79 20.46 -11.95
N ASP A 513 48.42 19.53 -11.10
CA ASP A 513 49.28 18.95 -10.05
C ASP A 513 50.50 18.22 -10.63
N ALA A 514 50.34 17.58 -11.80
CA ALA A 514 51.43 16.90 -12.51
C ALA A 514 52.29 17.86 -13.36
N GLY A 515 51.99 19.14 -13.45
CA GLY A 515 52.70 20.11 -14.24
C GLY A 515 52.48 20.03 -15.75
N PHE A 516 51.42 19.36 -16.19
CA PHE A 516 51.04 19.26 -17.62
C PHE A 516 50.15 20.44 -18.03
N ILE A 517 50.71 21.67 -17.97
CA ILE A 517 49.97 22.92 -18.13
C ILE A 517 49.24 23.01 -19.47
N ASP A 518 49.86 22.55 -20.57
CA ASP A 518 49.25 22.58 -21.90
C ASP A 518 48.00 21.70 -21.96
N LEU A 519 48.07 20.48 -21.38
CA LEU A 519 46.93 19.57 -21.32
C LEU A 519 45.84 20.11 -20.38
N ALA A 520 46.23 20.75 -19.29
CA ALA A 520 45.26 21.44 -18.40
C ALA A 520 44.54 22.53 -19.16
N HIS A 521 45.25 23.34 -19.95
CA HIS A 521 44.68 24.40 -20.76
C HIS A 521 43.74 23.85 -21.86
N GLU A 522 44.14 22.81 -22.57
CA GLU A 522 43.26 22.15 -23.57
C GLU A 522 41.98 21.61 -22.93
N THR A 523 42.07 20.99 -21.76
CA THR A 523 40.91 20.47 -21.01
C THR A 523 40.04 21.65 -20.55
N PHE A 524 40.60 22.73 -20.04
CA PHE A 524 39.91 23.96 -19.67
C PHE A 524 39.11 24.53 -20.85
N GLU A 525 39.77 24.72 -22.01
CA GLU A 525 39.12 25.24 -23.22
C GLU A 525 37.98 24.34 -23.68
N TYR A 526 38.15 23.01 -23.56
CA TYR A 526 37.09 22.06 -23.85
C TYR A 526 35.89 22.24 -22.92
N ILE A 527 36.11 22.33 -21.61
CA ILE A 527 35.02 22.49 -20.64
C ILE A 527 34.26 23.81 -20.88
N ILE A 528 34.96 24.93 -21.04
CA ILE A 528 34.31 26.24 -21.25
C ILE A 528 33.60 26.35 -22.60
N SER A 529 34.00 25.54 -23.61
CA SER A 529 33.26 25.47 -24.87
C SER A 529 31.85 24.86 -24.69
N LYS A 530 31.67 24.03 -23.69
CA LYS A 530 30.39 23.38 -23.33
C LYS A 530 29.61 24.18 -22.31
N ASP A 531 30.29 24.75 -21.31
CA ASP A 531 29.71 25.54 -20.22
C ASP A 531 30.50 26.84 -19.96
N PRO A 532 30.25 27.91 -20.75
CA PRO A 532 30.98 29.17 -20.67
C PRO A 532 30.79 29.95 -19.38
N GLU A 533 29.77 29.59 -18.57
CA GLU A 533 29.44 30.29 -17.33
C GLU A 533 29.92 29.58 -16.06
N ASN A 534 30.67 28.51 -16.20
CA ASN A 534 31.18 27.70 -15.09
C ASN A 534 32.29 28.42 -14.32
N HIS A 535 31.93 29.29 -13.37
CA HIS A 535 32.89 30.04 -12.58
C HIS A 535 33.94 29.20 -11.86
N ARG A 536 33.55 27.94 -11.47
CA ARG A 536 34.45 27.04 -10.74
C ARG A 536 35.61 26.54 -11.60
N VAL A 537 35.37 26.36 -12.89
CA VAL A 537 36.41 25.91 -13.84
C VAL A 537 37.39 27.04 -14.14
N TYR A 538 36.91 28.28 -14.27
CA TYR A 538 37.77 29.43 -14.37
C TYR A 538 38.66 29.62 -13.13
N GLY A 539 38.08 29.42 -11.93
CA GLY A 539 38.83 29.46 -10.67
C GLY A 539 39.89 28.37 -10.59
N ALA A 540 39.56 27.14 -10.95
CA ALA A 540 40.48 26.00 -10.94
C ALA A 540 41.67 26.20 -11.90
N MET A 541 41.43 26.71 -13.12
CA MET A 541 42.52 26.99 -14.05
C MET A 541 43.37 28.19 -13.57
N GLY A 542 42.74 29.18 -12.91
CA GLY A 542 43.43 30.27 -12.23
C GLY A 542 44.38 29.76 -11.14
N ASP A 543 43.93 28.78 -10.31
CA ASP A 543 44.75 28.14 -9.28
C ASP A 543 45.96 27.42 -9.89
N ILE A 544 45.76 26.67 -10.97
CA ILE A 544 46.86 25.98 -11.67
C ILE A 544 47.90 26.99 -12.16
N PHE A 545 47.50 28.03 -12.82
CA PHE A 545 48.45 29.05 -13.29
C PHE A 545 49.16 29.77 -12.13
N ARG A 546 48.44 30.10 -11.05
CA ARG A 546 49.03 30.70 -9.85
C ARG A 546 50.08 29.79 -9.21
N ASP A 547 49.76 28.55 -9.03
CA ASP A 547 50.64 27.58 -8.37
C ASP A 547 51.91 27.32 -9.18
N HIS A 548 51.87 27.56 -10.48
CA HIS A 548 53.03 27.54 -11.39
C HIS A 548 53.66 28.93 -11.62
N ALA A 549 53.32 29.91 -10.78
CA ALA A 549 53.81 31.30 -10.83
C ALA A 549 53.47 32.04 -12.13
N MET A 550 52.47 31.59 -12.87
CA MET A 550 51.98 32.24 -14.11
C MET A 550 50.89 33.25 -13.78
N TYR A 551 51.22 34.23 -12.94
CA TYR A 551 50.24 35.19 -12.36
C TYR A 551 49.56 36.07 -13.41
N ALA A 552 50.20 36.35 -14.53
CA ALA A 552 49.64 37.14 -15.62
C ALA A 552 48.48 36.42 -16.33
N ASP A 553 48.56 35.08 -16.41
CA ASP A 553 47.57 34.23 -17.04
C ASP A 553 46.45 33.87 -16.02
N ALA A 554 46.79 33.71 -14.73
CA ALA A 554 45.85 33.45 -13.67
C ALA A 554 44.85 34.58 -13.40
N LYS A 555 45.35 35.84 -13.43
CA LYS A 555 44.56 37.03 -13.10
C LYS A 555 43.26 37.18 -13.89
N PRO A 556 43.23 37.13 -15.25
CA PRO A 556 41.99 37.25 -16.03
C PRO A 556 41.02 36.12 -15.80
N LEU A 557 41.49 34.95 -15.44
CA LEU A 557 40.63 33.81 -15.09
C LEU A 557 39.88 34.01 -13.78
N TYR A 558 40.57 34.52 -12.74
CA TYR A 558 39.91 34.91 -11.50
C TYR A 558 38.92 36.06 -11.69
N GLU A 559 39.27 37.08 -12.52
CA GLU A 559 38.33 38.14 -12.86
C GLU A 559 37.07 37.62 -13.51
N ARG A 560 37.19 36.64 -14.40
CA ARG A 560 36.06 35.99 -15.03
C ARG A 560 35.26 35.14 -14.03
N ALA A 561 35.91 34.36 -13.16
CA ALA A 561 35.29 33.59 -12.11
C ALA A 561 34.48 34.48 -11.13
N ILE A 562 35.04 35.59 -10.70
CA ILE A 562 34.37 36.59 -9.84
C ILE A 562 33.15 37.20 -10.54
N ALA A 563 33.25 37.52 -11.83
CA ALA A 563 32.15 38.09 -12.60
C ALA A 563 30.97 37.10 -12.77
N LEU A 564 31.26 35.82 -12.83
CA LEU A 564 30.26 34.75 -12.99
C LEU A 564 29.68 34.23 -11.66
N ASP A 565 30.42 34.36 -10.55
CA ASP A 565 29.97 33.91 -9.21
C ASP A 565 28.99 34.91 -8.58
N THR A 566 27.77 35.00 -9.11
CA THR A 566 26.72 35.90 -8.64
C THR A 566 26.28 35.61 -7.20
N ASN A 567 26.41 34.38 -6.73
CA ASN A 567 26.02 33.96 -5.39
C ASN A 567 27.11 34.09 -4.34
N LYS A 568 28.34 34.48 -4.76
CA LYS A 568 29.53 34.56 -3.90
C LYS A 568 29.81 33.27 -3.15
N GLU A 569 29.64 32.13 -3.82
CA GLU A 569 29.85 30.78 -3.26
C GLU A 569 31.34 30.48 -3.04
N ALA A 570 32.20 31.08 -3.83
CA ALA A 570 33.66 30.92 -3.74
C ALA A 570 34.36 32.26 -3.52
N ASN A 571 35.47 32.22 -2.77
CA ASN A 571 36.25 33.42 -2.47
C ASN A 571 37.44 33.52 -3.44
N TYR A 572 37.21 33.95 -4.68
CA TYR A 572 38.27 34.18 -5.67
C TYR A 572 39.01 35.48 -5.50
N TYR A 573 38.56 36.36 -4.60
CA TYR A 573 39.19 37.68 -4.41
C TYR A 573 40.55 37.60 -3.73
N SER A 574 40.78 36.62 -2.84
CA SER A 574 42.06 36.43 -2.18
C SER A 574 43.14 36.00 -3.16
N GLU A 575 42.81 35.07 -4.04
CA GLU A 575 43.70 34.51 -5.06
C GLU A 575 43.99 35.56 -6.16
N TRP A 576 42.95 36.29 -6.58
CA TRP A 576 43.11 37.41 -7.49
C TRP A 576 44.00 38.50 -6.89
N LEU A 577 43.84 38.86 -5.61
CA LEU A 577 44.65 39.83 -4.90
C LEU A 577 46.11 39.38 -4.82
N GLU A 578 46.35 38.12 -4.57
CA GLU A 578 47.69 37.52 -4.59
C GLU A 578 48.36 37.72 -5.95
N CYS A 579 47.68 37.44 -7.06
CA CYS A 579 48.19 37.68 -8.41
C CYS A 579 48.52 39.15 -8.63
N MET A 580 47.67 40.08 -8.16
CA MET A 580 47.91 41.53 -8.26
C MET A 580 49.16 41.99 -7.49
N ILE A 581 49.38 41.42 -6.31
CA ILE A 581 50.57 41.69 -5.49
C ILE A 581 51.83 41.20 -6.21
N GLN A 582 51.82 39.99 -6.72
CA GLN A 582 52.97 39.39 -7.41
C GLN A 582 53.29 40.13 -8.71
N LEU A 583 52.30 40.60 -9.41
CA LEU A 583 52.48 41.44 -10.62
C LEU A 583 52.86 42.89 -10.32
N LYS A 584 52.93 43.28 -9.03
CA LYS A 584 53.19 44.65 -8.59
C LYS A 584 52.19 45.70 -9.13
N GLU A 585 50.95 45.26 -9.41
CA GLU A 585 49.89 46.13 -9.94
C GLU A 585 49.12 46.86 -8.83
N LEU A 586 49.23 46.41 -7.58
CA LEU A 586 48.73 47.14 -6.42
C LEU A 586 49.78 48.18 -5.99
N ARG A 587 49.44 49.47 -6.11
CA ARG A 587 50.18 50.53 -5.46
C ARG A 587 49.77 50.53 -3.97
N SER A 588 50.79 50.48 -3.10
CA SER A 588 50.66 50.57 -1.65
C SER A 588 49.76 51.69 -1.17
#